data_67c8a338cb44ab710bd3a04ebbf43968
#
_entry.id   67c8a338cb44ab710bd3a04ebbf43968
#
_cell.length_a   1.000
_cell.length_b   1.000
_cell.length_c   1.000
_cell.angle_alpha   90.00
_cell.angle_beta   90.00
_cell.angle_gamma   90.00
#
_symmetry.space_group_name_H-M   'P 1'
#
loop_
_entity.id
_entity.type
_entity.pdbx_description
1 polymer ?
#
loop_
_entity_poly.entity_id
_entity_poly.type
_entity_poly.pdbx_seq_one_letter_code
_entity_poly.pdbx_strand_id
1 'polypeptide(L)'
;TRLYPITLSLSKQLIPIYDKPMKYYPLTTLIYAGITEILIISTKRDLKSFQTLLGDGSQLGCSFNYAIQEEPKGLAQAFIIGEKFIGNDKVSLILGDNIFQMKVKNLENCNEVDGGLIFGYHVNDPKRYGVVEFDENFKAISIEEKPKNPKSNFAIPGLYFYDNSVIDISKNLKP
;
A
#
# COMPACT_ATOMS: atom_id res chain seq x y z
N THR A 1 6.25 14.35 11.63
CA THR A 1 6.65 13.85 10.29
C THR A 1 7.80 14.70 9.75
N ARG A 2 8.57 14.16 8.76
CA ARG A 2 9.67 14.91 8.10
C ARG A 2 9.17 16.13 7.30
N LEU A 3 7.88 16.22 7.06
CA LEU A 3 7.23 17.33 6.33
C LEU A 3 6.53 18.33 7.28
N TYR A 4 6.90 18.32 8.57
CA TYR A 4 6.45 19.35 9.51
C TYR A 4 7.00 20.73 9.04
N PRO A 5 6.20 21.83 9.10
CA PRO A 5 4.85 21.94 9.69
C PRO A 5 3.68 21.71 8.72
N ILE A 6 3.92 21.44 7.43
CA ILE A 6 2.85 21.31 6.40
C ILE A 6 1.81 20.26 6.82
N THR A 7 2.26 19.16 7.44
CA THR A 7 1.38 18.07 7.86
C THR A 7 0.56 18.33 9.12
N LEU A 8 0.63 19.56 9.69
CA LEU A 8 -0.29 19.97 10.74
C LEU A 8 -1.71 20.16 10.22
N SER A 9 -1.84 20.76 9.03
CA SER A 9 -3.12 21.11 8.44
C SER A 9 -3.58 20.17 7.33
N LEU A 10 -2.65 19.41 6.74
CA LEU A 10 -2.92 18.61 5.55
C LEU A 10 -2.30 17.21 5.67
N SER A 11 -3.05 16.20 5.22
CA SER A 11 -2.49 14.86 5.06
C SER A 11 -1.33 14.86 4.08
N LYS A 12 -0.26 14.11 4.37
CA LYS A 12 0.91 13.98 3.51
C LYS A 12 0.52 13.60 2.07
N GLN A 13 -0.44 12.71 1.92
CA GLN A 13 -0.88 12.21 0.60
C GLN A 13 -1.66 13.24 -0.23
N LEU A 14 -2.11 14.35 0.38
CA LEU A 14 -2.77 15.46 -0.31
C LEU A 14 -1.81 16.56 -0.76
N ILE A 15 -0.54 16.49 -0.34
CA ILE A 15 0.49 17.43 -0.74
C ILE A 15 0.78 17.24 -2.23
N PRO A 16 0.80 18.33 -3.04
CA PRO A 16 1.12 18.22 -4.45
C PRO A 16 2.59 17.77 -4.66
N ILE A 17 2.77 16.88 -5.61
CA ILE A 17 4.07 16.50 -6.15
C ILE A 17 4.02 16.79 -7.63
N TYR A 18 4.77 17.80 -8.06
CA TYR A 18 4.78 18.34 -9.39
C TYR A 18 3.40 18.94 -9.74
N ASP A 19 2.55 18.23 -10.48
CA ASP A 19 1.28 18.74 -11.03
C ASP A 19 0.02 18.22 -10.33
N LYS A 20 0.16 17.25 -9.39
CA LYS A 20 -0.99 16.59 -8.74
C LYS A 20 -0.69 16.15 -7.32
N PRO A 21 -1.71 15.99 -6.45
CA PRO A 21 -1.55 15.41 -5.12
C PRO A 21 -0.88 14.04 -5.16
N MET A 22 0.00 13.77 -4.18
CA MET A 22 0.78 12.53 -4.07
C MET A 22 -0.09 11.27 -4.24
N LYS A 23 -1.33 11.28 -3.77
CA LYS A 23 -2.24 10.14 -3.81
C LYS A 23 -2.57 9.63 -5.22
N TYR A 24 -2.49 10.47 -6.24
CA TYR A 24 -2.74 10.03 -7.62
C TYR A 24 -1.69 9.03 -8.12
N TYR A 25 -0.46 9.07 -7.62
CA TYR A 25 0.60 8.16 -8.04
C TYR A 25 0.31 6.70 -7.63
N PRO A 26 0.00 6.37 -6.36
CA PRO A 26 -0.41 5.01 -6.01
C PRO A 26 -1.72 4.59 -6.68
N LEU A 27 -2.71 5.48 -6.85
CA LEU A 27 -3.92 5.18 -7.60
C LEU A 27 -3.60 4.78 -9.04
N THR A 28 -2.75 5.52 -9.73
CA THR A 28 -2.30 5.19 -11.09
C THR A 28 -1.65 3.80 -11.13
N THR A 29 -0.86 3.43 -10.11
CA THR A 29 -0.24 2.11 -10.02
C THR A 29 -1.27 0.99 -9.93
N LEU A 30 -2.33 1.15 -9.12
CA LEU A 30 -3.43 0.18 -9.04
C LEU A 30 -4.21 0.07 -10.34
N ILE A 31 -4.50 1.20 -11.00
CA ILE A 31 -5.21 1.24 -12.28
C ILE A 31 -4.39 0.52 -13.37
N TYR A 32 -3.07 0.70 -13.40
CA TYR A 32 -2.19 -0.06 -14.31
C TYR A 32 -2.15 -1.56 -14.01
N ALA A 33 -2.41 -1.95 -12.77
CA ALA A 33 -2.57 -3.36 -12.40
C ALA A 33 -3.98 -3.91 -12.74
N GLY A 34 -4.84 -3.12 -13.38
CA GLY A 34 -6.21 -3.50 -13.71
C GLY A 34 -7.19 -3.44 -12.53
N ILE A 35 -6.79 -2.84 -11.40
CA ILE A 35 -7.60 -2.75 -10.20
C ILE A 35 -8.44 -1.47 -10.25
N THR A 36 -9.74 -1.63 -10.33
CA THR A 36 -10.70 -0.51 -10.46
C THR A 36 -11.62 -0.34 -9.26
N GLU A 37 -11.78 -1.38 -8.44
CA GLU A 37 -12.48 -1.28 -7.15
C GLU A 37 -11.49 -0.99 -6.05
N ILE A 38 -11.58 0.18 -5.42
CA ILE A 38 -10.56 0.67 -4.51
C ILE A 38 -11.19 1.19 -3.22
N LEU A 39 -10.72 0.64 -2.08
CA LEU A 39 -11.06 1.15 -0.75
C LEU A 39 -9.98 2.13 -0.28
N ILE A 40 -10.39 3.36 0.00
CA ILE A 40 -9.52 4.41 0.52
C ILE A 40 -9.68 4.48 2.04
N ILE A 41 -8.64 4.03 2.75
CA ILE A 41 -8.61 4.06 4.21
C ILE A 41 -7.85 5.31 4.66
N SER A 42 -8.45 6.10 5.52
CA SER A 42 -7.85 7.33 6.04
C SER A 42 -8.31 7.65 7.46
N THR A 43 -7.67 8.63 8.09
CA THR A 43 -8.14 9.13 9.38
C THR A 43 -9.48 9.86 9.24
N LYS A 44 -10.24 9.92 10.32
CA LYS A 44 -11.50 10.69 10.37
C LYS A 44 -11.31 12.15 9.95
N ARG A 45 -10.19 12.76 10.35
CA ARG A 45 -9.83 14.15 10.01
C ARG A 45 -9.71 14.36 8.51
N ASP A 46 -9.02 13.45 7.82
CA ASP A 46 -8.59 13.65 6.43
C ASP A 46 -9.57 13.04 5.41
N LEU A 47 -10.48 12.14 5.83
CA LEU A 47 -11.35 11.38 4.95
C LEU A 47 -12.21 12.28 4.03
N LYS A 48 -12.78 13.36 4.59
CA LYS A 48 -13.60 14.29 3.82
C LYS A 48 -12.80 14.97 2.69
N SER A 49 -11.54 15.30 2.93
CA SER A 49 -10.66 15.88 1.91
C SER A 49 -10.38 14.89 0.78
N PHE A 50 -10.22 13.60 1.10
CA PHE A 50 -10.08 12.56 0.08
C PHE A 50 -11.36 12.37 -0.72
N GLN A 51 -12.53 12.35 -0.08
CA GLN A 51 -13.82 12.26 -0.75
C GLN A 51 -14.06 13.44 -1.69
N THR A 52 -13.73 14.66 -1.25
CA THR A 52 -13.84 15.87 -2.08
C THR A 52 -12.91 15.83 -3.29
N LEU A 53 -11.68 15.31 -3.11
CA LEU A 53 -10.68 15.26 -4.18
C LEU A 53 -10.98 14.17 -5.21
N LEU A 54 -11.42 13.00 -4.76
CA LEU A 54 -11.46 11.77 -5.58
C LEU A 54 -12.88 11.37 -5.99
N GLY A 55 -13.92 11.92 -5.33
CA GLY A 55 -15.31 11.59 -5.61
C GLY A 55 -15.60 10.10 -5.45
N ASP A 56 -16.40 9.55 -6.35
CA ASP A 56 -16.73 8.14 -6.43
C ASP A 56 -15.78 7.33 -7.34
N GLY A 57 -14.83 8.00 -7.99
CA GLY A 57 -13.85 7.37 -8.88
C GLY A 57 -14.29 7.24 -10.34
N SER A 58 -15.55 7.52 -10.68
CA SER A 58 -16.09 7.34 -12.02
C SER A 58 -15.31 8.09 -13.11
N GLN A 59 -14.80 9.29 -12.80
CA GLN A 59 -13.94 10.09 -13.68
C GLN A 59 -12.60 9.43 -14.03
N LEU A 60 -12.20 8.40 -13.27
CA LEU A 60 -10.97 7.61 -13.50
C LEU A 60 -11.28 6.18 -13.97
N GLY A 61 -12.54 5.87 -14.26
CA GLY A 61 -12.98 4.53 -14.60
C GLY A 61 -12.91 3.55 -13.41
N CYS A 62 -12.99 4.06 -12.19
CA CYS A 62 -12.90 3.32 -10.94
C CYS A 62 -14.18 3.44 -10.11
N SER A 63 -14.27 2.60 -9.09
CA SER A 63 -15.26 2.69 -8.01
C SER A 63 -14.52 2.86 -6.69
N PHE A 64 -14.70 4.02 -6.04
CA PHE A 64 -14.03 4.32 -4.78
C PHE A 64 -14.97 4.15 -3.60
N ASN A 65 -14.53 3.35 -2.63
CA ASN A 65 -15.12 3.23 -1.31
C ASN A 65 -14.21 3.90 -0.28
N TYR A 66 -14.77 4.26 0.87
CA TYR A 66 -14.06 5.00 1.90
C TYR A 66 -14.27 4.38 3.27
N ALA A 67 -13.19 4.24 4.04
CA ALA A 67 -13.25 3.75 5.41
C ALA A 67 -12.36 4.58 6.35
N ILE A 68 -12.75 4.62 7.62
CA ILE A 68 -12.01 5.33 8.66
C ILE A 68 -11.09 4.35 9.38
N GLN A 69 -9.84 4.74 9.54
CA GLN A 69 -8.91 4.16 10.49
C GLN A 69 -8.87 5.07 11.73
N GLU A 70 -9.48 4.63 12.82
CA GLU A 70 -9.56 5.45 14.06
C GLU A 70 -8.17 5.60 14.70
N GLU A 71 -7.38 4.52 14.74
CA GLU A 71 -6.04 4.49 15.31
C GLU A 71 -5.08 3.72 14.41
N PRO A 72 -3.82 4.17 14.24
CA PRO A 72 -2.84 3.48 13.42
C PRO A 72 -2.26 2.26 14.17
N LYS A 73 -2.79 1.06 13.88
CA LYS A 73 -2.37 -0.22 14.48
C LYS A 73 -1.59 -1.11 13.49
N GLY A 74 -0.82 -0.51 12.60
CA GLY A 74 -0.02 -1.23 11.60
C GLY A 74 -0.75 -1.51 10.29
N LEU A 75 -0.02 -2.08 9.32
CA LEU A 75 -0.53 -2.32 7.96
C LEU A 75 -1.62 -3.39 7.91
N ALA A 76 -1.51 -4.43 8.74
CA ALA A 76 -2.47 -5.53 8.80
C ALA A 76 -3.90 -5.06 9.15
N GLN A 77 -4.03 -3.94 9.87
CA GLN A 77 -5.33 -3.35 10.20
C GLN A 77 -6.14 -2.97 8.94
N ALA A 78 -5.47 -2.66 7.82
CA ALA A 78 -6.16 -2.32 6.58
C ALA A 78 -7.05 -3.47 6.08
N PHE A 79 -6.59 -4.73 6.21
CA PHE A 79 -7.37 -5.91 5.81
C PHE A 79 -8.55 -6.17 6.75
N ILE A 80 -8.41 -5.87 8.04
CA ILE A 80 -9.50 -5.97 9.02
C ILE A 80 -10.58 -4.91 8.73
N ILE A 81 -10.17 -3.66 8.48
CA ILE A 81 -11.08 -2.56 8.12
C ILE A 81 -11.77 -2.86 6.78
N GLY A 82 -11.03 -3.41 5.82
CA GLY A 82 -11.48 -3.70 4.47
C GLY A 82 -12.20 -5.04 4.32
N GLU A 83 -12.35 -5.86 5.35
CA GLU A 83 -12.87 -7.23 5.25
C GLU A 83 -14.18 -7.33 4.45
N LYS A 84 -15.16 -6.48 4.76
CA LYS A 84 -16.44 -6.48 4.04
C LYS A 84 -16.33 -6.06 2.58
N PHE A 85 -15.39 -5.18 2.28
CA PHE A 85 -15.10 -4.72 0.94
C PHE A 85 -14.37 -5.80 0.12
N ILE A 86 -13.41 -6.47 0.74
CA ILE A 86 -12.62 -7.54 0.11
C ILE A 86 -13.49 -8.77 -0.15
N GLY A 87 -14.40 -9.11 0.77
CA GLY A 87 -15.23 -10.30 0.66
C GLY A 87 -14.39 -11.57 0.55
N ASN A 88 -14.54 -12.31 -0.56
CA ASN A 88 -13.81 -13.54 -0.86
C ASN A 88 -12.70 -13.35 -1.91
N ASP A 89 -12.47 -12.12 -2.36
CA ASP A 89 -11.54 -11.83 -3.43
C ASP A 89 -10.10 -11.76 -2.96
N LYS A 90 -9.16 -11.83 -3.90
CA LYS A 90 -7.77 -11.46 -3.70
C LYS A 90 -7.69 -9.95 -3.54
N VAL A 91 -6.65 -9.46 -2.86
CA VAL A 91 -6.54 -8.06 -2.53
C VAL A 91 -5.13 -7.52 -2.76
N SER A 92 -5.04 -6.29 -3.23
CA SER A 92 -3.79 -5.54 -3.21
C SER A 92 -3.85 -4.41 -2.18
N LEU A 93 -2.72 -4.15 -1.53
CA LEU A 93 -2.52 -3.03 -0.63
C LEU A 93 -1.41 -2.14 -1.17
N ILE A 94 -1.69 -0.84 -1.33
CA ILE A 94 -0.67 0.15 -1.66
C ILE A 94 -0.65 1.26 -0.61
N LEU A 95 0.55 1.67 -0.21
CA LEU A 95 0.71 2.79 0.71
C LEU A 95 0.55 4.10 -0.05
N GLY A 96 -0.30 4.98 0.47
CA GLY A 96 -0.68 6.24 -0.18
C GLY A 96 0.43 7.28 -0.33
N ASP A 97 1.62 7.01 0.20
CA ASP A 97 2.82 7.85 0.09
C ASP A 97 3.96 7.19 -0.70
N ASN A 98 3.69 6.06 -1.34
CA ASN A 98 4.65 5.42 -2.22
C ASN A 98 4.41 5.86 -3.67
N ILE A 99 5.49 6.27 -4.32
CA ILE A 99 5.50 6.69 -5.72
C ILE A 99 6.31 5.66 -6.49
N PHE A 100 5.62 4.98 -7.40
CA PHE A 100 6.26 4.05 -8.32
C PHE A 100 6.45 4.75 -9.67
N GLN A 101 7.71 4.91 -10.08
CA GLN A 101 8.04 5.36 -11.44
C GLN A 101 8.15 4.12 -12.30
N MET A 102 7.05 3.82 -13.00
CA MET A 102 6.82 2.45 -13.39
C MET A 102 7.08 2.12 -14.83
N LYS A 103 7.79 1.02 -14.96
CA LYS A 103 7.40 -0.11 -15.81
C LYS A 103 7.55 -1.39 -14.98
N VAL A 104 6.68 -1.62 -13.95
CA VAL A 104 6.54 -2.99 -13.46
C VAL A 104 5.82 -3.72 -14.57
N LYS A 105 6.58 -4.44 -15.37
CA LYS A 105 6.02 -5.31 -16.40
C LYS A 105 5.14 -6.34 -15.69
N ASN A 106 3.94 -6.54 -16.25
CA ASN A 106 3.01 -7.59 -15.83
C ASN A 106 2.41 -7.38 -14.42
N LEU A 107 2.14 -6.13 -14.00
CA LEU A 107 1.38 -5.89 -12.75
C LEU A 107 -0.01 -6.54 -12.78
N GLU A 108 -0.62 -6.62 -13.95
CA GLU A 108 -1.89 -7.31 -14.15
C GLU A 108 -1.86 -8.79 -13.75
N ASN A 109 -0.70 -9.46 -13.89
CA ASN A 109 -0.52 -10.85 -13.50
C ASN A 109 -0.32 -11.02 -11.98
N CYS A 110 -0.03 -9.93 -11.25
CA CYS A 110 0.13 -9.99 -9.80
C CYS A 110 -1.19 -10.25 -9.07
N ASN A 111 -2.33 -10.05 -9.75
CA ASN A 111 -3.65 -10.35 -9.20
C ASN A 111 -3.94 -11.87 -9.10
N GLU A 112 -3.13 -12.72 -9.76
CA GLU A 112 -3.27 -14.18 -9.72
C GLU A 112 -2.48 -14.84 -8.58
N VAL A 113 -1.99 -14.06 -7.62
CA VAL A 113 -1.17 -14.56 -6.51
C VAL A 113 -1.88 -15.63 -5.68
N ASP A 114 -1.11 -16.64 -5.28
CA ASP A 114 -1.45 -17.62 -4.28
C ASP A 114 -0.52 -17.40 -3.06
N GLY A 115 -1.09 -17.12 -1.89
CA GLY A 115 -0.35 -16.59 -0.74
C GLY A 115 -0.10 -15.09 -0.83
N GLY A 116 1.17 -14.68 -0.84
CA GLY A 116 1.56 -13.27 -0.86
C GLY A 116 2.67 -12.97 -1.87
N LEU A 117 2.54 -11.84 -2.58
CA LEU A 117 3.57 -11.28 -3.45
C LEU A 117 4.02 -9.92 -2.92
N ILE A 118 5.32 -9.79 -2.73
CA ILE A 118 5.99 -8.55 -2.33
C ILE A 118 7.06 -8.19 -3.36
N PHE A 119 7.49 -6.94 -3.34
CA PHE A 119 8.57 -6.47 -4.21
C PHE A 119 9.82 -6.18 -3.39
N GLY A 120 10.99 -6.41 -3.98
CA GLY A 120 12.28 -5.99 -3.44
C GLY A 120 12.89 -4.91 -4.31
N TYR A 121 13.18 -3.76 -3.73
CA TYR A 121 13.87 -2.65 -4.40
C TYR A 121 15.26 -2.48 -3.81
N HIS A 122 16.29 -2.56 -4.66
CA HIS A 122 17.69 -2.40 -4.21
C HIS A 122 17.96 -0.98 -3.72
N VAL A 123 18.48 -0.86 -2.49
CA VAL A 123 18.80 0.41 -1.83
C VAL A 123 20.22 0.39 -1.25
N ASN A 124 20.85 1.56 -1.15
CA ASN A 124 22.18 1.69 -0.56
C ASN A 124 22.18 1.63 0.98
N ASP A 125 21.09 2.06 1.63
CA ASP A 125 20.93 2.04 3.09
C ASP A 125 19.64 1.32 3.46
N PRO A 126 19.67 -0.04 3.59
CA PRO A 126 18.48 -0.83 3.89
C PRO A 126 17.99 -0.71 5.34
N LYS A 127 18.80 -0.24 6.28
CA LYS A 127 18.47 -0.17 7.73
C LYS A 127 17.21 0.65 8.06
N ARG A 128 16.73 1.43 7.10
CA ARG A 128 15.58 2.34 7.28
C ARG A 128 14.24 1.76 6.84
N TYR A 129 14.26 0.54 6.28
CA TYR A 129 13.12 -0.09 5.60
C TYR A 129 12.86 -1.49 6.13
N GLY A 130 11.71 -2.05 5.81
CA GLY A 130 11.54 -3.48 5.80
C GLY A 130 12.47 -4.09 4.76
N VAL A 131 13.22 -5.09 5.13
CA VAL A 131 14.23 -5.74 4.27
C VAL A 131 13.81 -7.17 4.01
N VAL A 132 13.88 -7.60 2.75
CA VAL A 132 13.61 -8.98 2.35
C VAL A 132 14.88 -9.66 1.88
N GLU A 133 15.08 -10.90 2.28
CA GLU A 133 16.08 -11.83 1.78
C GLU A 133 15.40 -12.85 0.88
N PHE A 134 15.95 -13.14 -0.29
CA PHE A 134 15.43 -14.10 -1.28
C PHE A 134 16.36 -15.28 -1.45
N ASP A 135 15.80 -16.43 -1.79
CA ASP A 135 16.54 -17.55 -2.35
C ASP A 135 16.82 -17.37 -3.86
N GLU A 136 17.46 -18.35 -4.47
CA GLU A 136 17.81 -18.38 -5.89
C GLU A 136 16.58 -18.34 -6.82
N ASN A 137 15.40 -18.69 -6.30
CA ASN A 137 14.12 -18.70 -7.01
C ASN A 137 13.28 -17.44 -6.75
N PHE A 138 13.89 -16.41 -6.14
CA PHE A 138 13.19 -15.18 -5.71
C PHE A 138 12.07 -15.41 -4.67
N LYS A 139 12.11 -16.52 -3.94
CA LYS A 139 11.21 -16.76 -2.82
C LYS A 139 11.76 -16.06 -1.58
N ALA A 140 10.92 -15.34 -0.86
CA ALA A 140 11.31 -14.67 0.38
C ALA A 140 11.66 -15.71 1.45
N ILE A 141 12.89 -15.64 1.99
CA ILE A 141 13.40 -16.48 3.06
C ILE A 141 13.17 -15.81 4.41
N SER A 142 13.44 -14.52 4.49
CA SER A 142 13.25 -13.72 5.70
C SER A 142 12.81 -12.30 5.38
N ILE A 143 12.04 -11.71 6.32
CA ILE A 143 11.61 -10.32 6.27
C ILE A 143 11.89 -9.72 7.64
N GLU A 144 12.61 -8.59 7.68
CA GLU A 144 12.96 -7.90 8.93
C GLU A 144 12.65 -6.40 8.83
N GLU A 145 11.91 -5.87 9.79
CA GLU A 145 11.61 -4.42 9.83
C GLU A 145 12.79 -3.66 10.44
N LYS A 146 13.37 -2.74 9.67
CA LYS A 146 14.48 -1.85 10.07
C LYS A 146 15.61 -2.59 10.81
N PRO A 147 16.19 -3.64 10.23
CA PRO A 147 17.21 -4.44 10.88
C PRO A 147 18.47 -3.61 11.16
N LYS A 148 19.09 -3.85 12.31
CA LYS A 148 20.40 -3.25 12.63
C LYS A 148 21.50 -3.79 11.71
N ASN A 149 21.42 -5.08 11.39
CA ASN A 149 22.33 -5.80 10.50
C ASN A 149 21.53 -6.42 9.36
N PRO A 150 21.26 -5.68 8.27
CA PRO A 150 20.46 -6.18 7.16
C PRO A 150 21.11 -7.39 6.48
N LYS A 151 20.34 -8.41 6.17
CA LYS A 151 20.80 -9.59 5.43
C LYS A 151 20.85 -9.39 3.93
N SER A 152 20.18 -8.35 3.43
CA SER A 152 20.16 -7.97 2.03
C SER A 152 20.06 -6.45 1.86
N ASN A 153 20.22 -5.98 0.61
CA ASN A 153 19.98 -4.58 0.25
C ASN A 153 18.59 -4.38 -0.42
N PHE A 154 17.68 -5.35 -0.31
CA PHE A 154 16.36 -5.24 -0.91
C PHE A 154 15.33 -4.72 0.10
N ALA A 155 14.97 -3.44 -0.05
CA ALA A 155 13.88 -2.82 0.70
C ALA A 155 12.51 -3.25 0.13
N ILE A 156 11.54 -3.44 1.00
CA ILE A 156 10.16 -3.75 0.61
C ILE A 156 9.41 -2.43 0.40
N PRO A 157 9.04 -2.06 -0.84
CA PRO A 157 8.17 -0.93 -1.08
C PRO A 157 6.73 -1.25 -0.68
N GLY A 158 5.93 -0.21 -0.45
CA GLY A 158 4.56 -0.35 0.03
C GLY A 158 3.56 -0.74 -1.07
N LEU A 159 3.80 -1.85 -1.75
CA LEU A 159 2.87 -2.48 -2.70
C LEU A 159 2.89 -3.99 -2.47
N TYR A 160 1.73 -4.55 -2.21
CA TYR A 160 1.53 -5.92 -1.80
C TYR A 160 0.33 -6.52 -2.51
N PHE A 161 0.41 -7.80 -2.87
CA PHE A 161 -0.72 -8.59 -3.39
C PHE A 161 -0.87 -9.84 -2.52
N TYR A 162 -2.10 -10.16 -2.16
CA TYR A 162 -2.40 -11.29 -1.29
C TYR A 162 -3.64 -12.04 -1.78
N ASP A 163 -3.67 -13.32 -1.52
CA ASP A 163 -4.92 -14.06 -1.54
C ASP A 163 -5.80 -13.71 -0.33
N ASN A 164 -7.00 -14.25 -0.29
CA ASN A 164 -7.98 -13.93 0.73
C ASN A 164 -7.57 -14.33 2.16
N SER A 165 -6.65 -15.29 2.32
CA SER A 165 -6.18 -15.76 3.63
C SER A 165 -5.53 -14.65 4.47
N VAL A 166 -5.10 -13.55 3.84
CA VAL A 166 -4.52 -12.40 4.53
C VAL A 166 -5.45 -11.80 5.58
N ILE A 167 -6.77 -11.89 5.41
CA ILE A 167 -7.76 -11.38 6.36
C ILE A 167 -7.65 -12.14 7.68
N ASP A 168 -7.70 -13.48 7.62
CA ASP A 168 -7.62 -14.32 8.82
C ASP A 168 -6.23 -14.23 9.48
N ILE A 169 -5.18 -14.17 8.69
CA ILE A 169 -3.82 -13.94 9.20
C ILE A 169 -3.78 -12.61 9.95
N SER A 170 -4.33 -11.54 9.37
CA SER A 170 -4.31 -10.20 9.97
C SER A 170 -5.07 -10.12 11.29
N LYS A 171 -6.18 -10.84 11.43
CA LYS A 171 -6.95 -10.93 12.68
C LYS A 171 -6.18 -11.62 13.82
N ASN A 172 -5.27 -12.52 13.48
CA ASN A 172 -4.48 -13.29 14.44
C ASN A 172 -3.15 -12.62 14.81
N LEU A 173 -2.74 -11.54 14.10
CA LEU A 173 -1.55 -10.77 14.45
C LEU A 173 -1.81 -9.92 15.69
N LYS A 174 -0.84 -9.93 16.61
CA LYS A 174 -0.83 -8.98 17.73
C LYS A 174 -0.16 -7.70 17.24
N PRO A 175 -0.77 -6.53 17.49
CA PRO A 175 -0.19 -5.23 17.13
C PRO A 175 1.12 -4.97 17.86
#